data_ea69199256929be8ef58e3db4a41fa6a
#
_entry.id   ea69199256929be8ef58e3db4a41fa6a
#
_cell.length_a   1.000
_cell.length_b   1.000
_cell.length_c   1.000
_cell.angle_alpha   90.00
_cell.angle_beta   90.00
_cell.angle_gamma   90.00
#
_symmetry.space_group_name_H-M   'P 1'
#
loop_
_entity.id
_entity.type
_entity.pdbx_description
1 polymer ?
#
loop_
_entity_poly.entity_id
_entity_poly.type
_entity_poly.pdbx_seq_one_letter_code
_entity_poly.pdbx_strand_id
1 'polypeptide(L)'
;MCDRRHSRDETATSAGESFAGRLISGLGSARHECSDLSDGVVANERGKMSTTMERAETKDQTIEHFDVVIVGAGISGIGTAYHLQSQNPGRSFVMLEAQDSFGGTWRTHRYPGIRSDSDLYTFGYRFKPWTSAPIATAAEIQKYLSDVIAENDLQRHIRYGHHIDSASWSSDDNQWTVNATRADTGETVTVSANFLWMCQGYYRHAEGYTPQWPGMERFEGTIVHPQTWPEDLDYRDKEVIVIGSGATAATLVPAIAEDASHVTILQRSPTYYFTGENRNLLADHLRELDVPEEWVHDIVRRENLFNLRVLTQLALEEPEFAKEALIDLVRAALPPGFDVATHFTPRYMPWRQRIAFLPDGDLFKSISAGQASIVTDEIETFTEHGVRLKSGDELDADLIVTATGFNLSVLGDISFSIDGVPLDLADTVTYRGMMFSGVPNLVWVFGYFRASWTLRVDLVSDFVNRMLSHMDELGAQRVTPQLRPQDLDEKWLEWVDVEYFNPNYLMRSMHLMPKRLDKPEWRHTQDYWAERDELPLVDLDEGCLVFE
;
A
#
# COMPACT_ATOMS: atom_id res chain seq x y z
N MET A 1 -25.83 38.60 31.91
CA MET A 1 -24.56 38.21 32.53
C MET A 1 -24.86 37.02 33.42
N CYS A 2 -24.68 35.84 32.92
CA CYS A 2 -24.63 34.63 33.72
C CYS A 2 -24.01 33.51 32.89
N ASP A 3 -22.99 33.02 33.41
CA ASP A 3 -22.07 31.94 33.16
C ASP A 3 -22.45 30.86 32.13
N ARG A 4 -21.66 30.74 31.07
CA ARG A 4 -21.54 29.56 30.17
C ARG A 4 -20.06 29.12 30.13
N ARG A 5 -19.54 28.58 31.21
CA ARG A 5 -18.19 28.02 31.26
C ARG A 5 -18.08 26.69 32.02
N HIS A 6 -19.04 25.79 31.89
CA HIS A 6 -18.94 24.48 32.60
C HIS A 6 -19.41 23.26 31.82
N SER A 7 -19.42 23.27 30.47
CA SER A 7 -19.90 22.11 29.73
C SER A 7 -18.90 21.53 28.71
N ARG A 8 -17.61 21.97 28.70
CA ARG A 8 -16.62 21.41 27.75
C ARG A 8 -15.68 20.36 28.36
N ASP A 9 -15.48 20.37 29.67
CA ASP A 9 -14.53 19.45 30.32
C ASP A 9 -15.11 18.04 30.56
N GLU A 10 -16.42 17.90 30.76
CA GLU A 10 -17.02 16.57 31.01
C GLU A 10 -17.15 15.68 29.77
N THR A 11 -17.22 16.26 28.57
CA THR A 11 -17.33 15.45 27.34
C THR A 11 -16.00 14.92 26.85
N ALA A 12 -14.89 15.63 27.09
CA ALA A 12 -13.55 15.19 26.73
C ALA A 12 -13.05 14.06 27.64
N THR A 13 -13.32 14.16 28.94
CA THR A 13 -12.99 13.12 29.93
C THR A 13 -13.78 11.82 29.70
N SER A 14 -15.06 11.91 29.35
CA SER A 14 -15.88 10.71 29.11
C SER A 14 -15.50 9.98 27.82
N ALA A 15 -15.02 10.69 26.80
CA ALA A 15 -14.55 10.08 25.54
C ALA A 15 -13.19 9.39 25.75
N GLY A 16 -12.28 9.98 26.55
CA GLY A 16 -10.99 9.40 26.90
C GLY A 16 -11.11 8.13 27.75
N GLU A 17 -11.98 8.14 28.75
CA GLU A 17 -12.24 6.98 29.59
C GLU A 17 -12.94 5.84 28.80
N SER A 18 -13.83 6.16 27.87
CA SER A 18 -14.45 5.17 26.98
C SER A 18 -13.45 4.53 26.03
N PHE A 19 -12.47 5.28 25.55
CA PHE A 19 -11.43 4.76 24.66
C PHE A 19 -10.45 3.85 25.39
N ALA A 20 -9.93 4.26 26.54
CA ALA A 20 -9.07 3.45 27.39
C ALA A 20 -9.81 2.23 27.97
N GLY A 21 -11.05 2.38 28.35
CA GLY A 21 -11.87 1.29 28.88
C GLY A 21 -12.22 0.20 27.84
N ARG A 22 -12.42 0.57 26.58
CA ARG A 22 -12.67 -0.39 25.49
C ARG A 22 -11.41 -1.14 25.06
N LEU A 23 -10.23 -0.51 25.15
CA LEU A 23 -8.94 -1.16 24.87
C LEU A 23 -8.52 -2.16 25.98
N ILE A 24 -8.94 -1.93 27.22
CA ILE A 24 -8.59 -2.79 28.36
C ILE A 24 -9.57 -3.98 28.52
N SER A 25 -10.82 -3.86 28.09
CA SER A 25 -11.81 -4.95 28.22
C SER A 25 -11.59 -6.12 27.26
N GLY A 26 -10.69 -6.02 26.27
CA GLY A 26 -10.31 -7.10 25.35
C GLY A 26 -9.27 -8.09 25.91
N LEU A 27 -8.74 -7.89 27.12
CA LEU A 27 -7.66 -8.70 27.71
C LEU A 27 -8.15 -9.89 28.57
N GLY A 28 -9.18 -10.59 28.20
CA GLY A 28 -9.75 -11.71 28.96
C GLY A 28 -9.85 -13.00 28.17
N SER A 29 -8.88 -13.85 28.38
CA SER A 29 -8.85 -15.33 28.29
C SER A 29 -9.40 -16.07 27.07
N ALA A 30 -8.54 -16.81 26.36
CA ALA A 30 -8.88 -18.14 25.81
C ALA A 30 -7.62 -19.00 25.66
N ARG A 31 -7.71 -20.21 26.16
CA ARG A 31 -6.77 -21.33 25.94
C ARG A 31 -7.45 -22.37 25.04
N HIS A 32 -6.59 -23.09 24.27
CA HIS A 32 -6.81 -24.38 23.58
C HIS A 32 -7.36 -24.30 22.15
N GLU A 33 -7.01 -25.13 21.21
CA GLU A 33 -6.07 -26.26 21.03
C GLU A 33 -5.89 -26.52 19.54
N CYS A 34 -4.77 -27.17 19.16
CA CYS A 34 -4.37 -27.62 17.82
C CYS A 34 -5.20 -28.77 17.25
N SER A 35 -5.20 -28.93 15.92
CA SER A 35 -4.97 -30.25 15.29
C SER A 35 -4.74 -30.19 13.77
N ASP A 36 -3.82 -31.05 13.37
CA ASP A 36 -3.15 -31.38 12.11
C ASP A 36 -4.01 -31.82 10.92
N LEU A 37 -3.36 -31.78 9.74
CA LEU A 37 -3.10 -32.89 8.76
C LEU A 37 -2.90 -32.31 7.34
N SER A 38 -1.77 -32.42 6.77
CA SER A 38 -0.91 -33.33 6.00
C SER A 38 -1.36 -33.69 4.57
N ASP A 39 -0.39 -33.54 3.70
CA ASP A 39 0.11 -34.34 2.57
C ASP A 39 -0.54 -34.36 1.17
N GLY A 40 0.34 -34.24 0.17
CA GLY A 40 0.12 -34.77 -1.17
C GLY A 40 1.05 -34.25 -2.27
N VAL A 41 2.00 -35.02 -2.58
CA VAL A 41 3.22 -35.05 -3.38
C VAL A 41 3.01 -35.32 -4.89
N VAL A 42 3.99 -34.83 -5.75
CA VAL A 42 4.60 -35.42 -7.01
C VAL A 42 3.90 -35.09 -8.34
N ALA A 43 4.56 -34.85 -9.44
CA ALA A 43 5.86 -35.14 -10.05
C ALA A 43 6.14 -34.36 -11.32
N ASN A 44 7.37 -34.42 -11.69
CA ASN A 44 8.16 -33.83 -12.76
C ASN A 44 8.08 -34.62 -14.09
N GLU A 45 8.13 -33.95 -15.25
CA GLU A 45 8.74 -34.55 -16.47
C GLU A 45 9.35 -33.52 -17.43
N ARG A 46 10.57 -33.85 -17.88
CA ARG A 46 11.40 -33.10 -18.85
C ARG A 46 11.15 -33.60 -20.27
N GLY A 47 11.15 -32.70 -21.25
CA GLY A 47 11.17 -33.04 -22.66
C GLY A 47 11.95 -32.04 -23.52
N LYS A 48 12.80 -32.55 -24.37
CA LYS A 48 13.97 -32.01 -25.07
C LYS A 48 13.70 -30.99 -26.18
N MET A 49 14.71 -30.14 -26.40
CA MET A 49 14.92 -29.22 -27.51
C MET A 49 14.96 -29.88 -28.87
N SER A 50 14.42 -29.21 -29.88
CA SER A 50 14.82 -29.31 -31.29
C SER A 50 14.84 -27.92 -31.91
N THR A 51 15.98 -27.56 -32.46
CA THR A 51 16.30 -26.29 -33.11
C THR A 51 15.92 -26.38 -34.57
N THR A 52 15.10 -25.48 -35.07
CA THR A 52 15.01 -25.19 -36.50
C THR A 52 14.87 -23.69 -36.69
N MET A 53 15.88 -23.09 -37.31
CA MET A 53 15.85 -21.67 -37.72
C MET A 53 14.92 -21.55 -38.95
N GLU A 54 13.83 -20.85 -38.77
CA GLU A 54 13.04 -20.30 -39.86
C GLU A 54 13.08 -18.76 -39.84
N ARG A 55 13.25 -18.25 -41.03
CA ARG A 55 13.38 -16.85 -41.40
C ARG A 55 12.10 -16.12 -41.02
N ALA A 56 12.22 -15.10 -40.11
CA ALA A 56 11.09 -14.27 -39.73
C ALA A 56 10.59 -13.44 -40.91
N GLU A 57 9.42 -13.77 -41.39
CA GLU A 57 8.57 -12.84 -42.12
C GLU A 57 8.05 -11.81 -41.13
N THR A 58 8.33 -10.54 -41.36
CA THR A 58 7.71 -9.42 -40.65
C THR A 58 6.21 -9.46 -40.94
N LYS A 59 5.44 -10.11 -40.06
CA LYS A 59 3.99 -9.94 -40.01
C LYS A 59 3.75 -8.47 -39.61
N ASP A 60 3.01 -7.78 -40.47
CA ASP A 60 2.33 -6.52 -40.12
C ASP A 60 1.46 -6.80 -38.88
N GLN A 61 1.98 -6.54 -37.68
CA GLN A 61 1.24 -6.75 -36.45
C GLN A 61 0.18 -5.64 -36.39
N THR A 62 -1.06 -5.99 -36.65
CA THR A 62 -2.20 -5.11 -36.37
C THR A 62 -2.16 -4.74 -34.90
N ILE A 63 -1.93 -3.46 -34.60
CA ILE A 63 -1.97 -2.93 -33.23
C ILE A 63 -3.39 -3.12 -32.70
N GLU A 64 -3.50 -3.85 -31.60
CA GLU A 64 -4.79 -4.08 -30.94
C GLU A 64 -5.20 -2.82 -30.19
N HIS A 65 -6.45 -2.40 -30.32
CA HIS A 65 -6.97 -1.18 -29.73
C HIS A 65 -7.99 -1.46 -28.64
N PHE A 66 -7.91 -0.70 -27.54
CA PHE A 66 -8.85 -0.73 -26.42
C PHE A 66 -9.32 0.69 -26.06
N ASP A 67 -10.54 0.82 -25.52
CA ASP A 67 -10.98 2.08 -24.95
C ASP A 67 -10.14 2.43 -23.70
N VAL A 68 -9.79 1.43 -22.88
CA VAL A 68 -9.02 1.63 -21.64
C VAL A 68 -7.94 0.55 -21.48
N VAL A 69 -6.70 0.97 -21.22
CA VAL A 69 -5.65 0.10 -20.69
C VAL A 69 -5.51 0.36 -19.19
N ILE A 70 -5.71 -0.68 -18.39
CA ILE A 70 -5.45 -0.65 -16.94
C ILE A 70 -4.06 -1.25 -16.70
N VAL A 71 -3.19 -0.51 -16.02
CA VAL A 71 -1.81 -0.93 -15.76
C VAL A 71 -1.70 -1.54 -14.37
N GLY A 72 -1.45 -2.84 -14.32
CA GLY A 72 -1.31 -3.63 -13.10
C GLY A 72 -2.60 -4.35 -12.69
N ALA A 73 -2.47 -5.62 -12.28
CA ALA A 73 -3.54 -6.48 -11.74
C ALA A 73 -3.40 -6.71 -10.24
N GLY A 74 -2.96 -5.68 -9.50
CA GLY A 74 -3.04 -5.62 -8.04
C GLY A 74 -4.44 -5.26 -7.55
N ILE A 75 -4.58 -5.02 -6.26
CA ILE A 75 -5.87 -4.65 -5.64
C ILE A 75 -6.50 -3.41 -6.28
N SER A 76 -5.70 -2.43 -6.74
CA SER A 76 -6.22 -1.25 -7.45
C SER A 76 -6.79 -1.61 -8.81
N GLY A 77 -6.03 -2.33 -9.65
CA GLY A 77 -6.45 -2.66 -11.02
C GLY A 77 -7.68 -3.56 -11.06
N ILE A 78 -7.76 -4.56 -10.17
CA ILE A 78 -8.93 -5.45 -10.06
C ILE A 78 -10.17 -4.65 -9.66
N GLY A 79 -10.07 -3.77 -8.65
CA GLY A 79 -11.18 -2.90 -8.25
C GLY A 79 -11.62 -1.94 -9.35
N THR A 80 -10.64 -1.31 -10.03
CA THR A 80 -10.88 -0.44 -11.19
C THR A 80 -11.58 -1.18 -12.33
N ALA A 81 -11.13 -2.39 -12.68
CA ALA A 81 -11.75 -3.21 -13.72
C ALA A 81 -13.21 -3.55 -13.39
N TYR A 82 -13.49 -3.92 -12.14
CA TYR A 82 -14.86 -4.14 -11.67
C TYR A 82 -15.73 -2.89 -11.85
N HIS A 83 -15.27 -1.73 -11.40
CA HIS A 83 -16.02 -0.48 -11.52
C HIS A 83 -16.23 -0.07 -12.97
N LEU A 84 -15.21 -0.19 -13.82
CA LEU A 84 -15.32 0.11 -15.26
C LEU A 84 -16.35 -0.81 -15.93
N GLN A 85 -16.24 -2.13 -15.73
CA GLN A 85 -17.17 -3.11 -16.30
C GLN A 85 -18.62 -2.88 -15.82
N SER A 86 -18.82 -2.50 -14.56
CA SER A 86 -20.15 -2.32 -13.99
C SER A 86 -20.81 -0.99 -14.36
N GLN A 87 -20.02 0.09 -14.46
CA GLN A 87 -20.52 1.46 -14.69
C GLN A 87 -20.47 1.89 -16.16
N ASN A 88 -19.51 1.35 -16.94
CA ASN A 88 -19.35 1.59 -18.38
C ASN A 88 -19.22 0.28 -19.16
N PRO A 89 -20.23 -0.60 -19.17
CA PRO A 89 -20.15 -1.99 -19.67
C PRO A 89 -19.89 -2.10 -21.18
N GLY A 90 -20.04 -1.02 -21.93
CA GLY A 90 -19.79 -0.99 -23.38
C GLY A 90 -18.33 -0.75 -23.76
N ARG A 91 -17.47 -0.37 -22.82
CA ARG A 91 -16.06 -0.04 -23.10
C ARG A 91 -15.20 -1.30 -23.14
N SER A 92 -14.38 -1.41 -24.17
CA SER A 92 -13.35 -2.43 -24.27
C SER A 92 -12.18 -2.08 -23.35
N PHE A 93 -11.65 -3.07 -22.63
CA PHE A 93 -10.47 -2.83 -21.79
C PHE A 93 -9.59 -4.07 -21.65
N VAL A 94 -8.32 -3.83 -21.35
CA VAL A 94 -7.33 -4.84 -21.00
C VAL A 94 -6.55 -4.40 -19.77
N MET A 95 -6.22 -5.36 -18.91
CA MET A 95 -5.29 -5.17 -17.79
C MET A 95 -3.93 -5.76 -18.17
N LEU A 96 -2.87 -4.97 -18.14
CA LEU A 96 -1.50 -5.42 -18.39
C LEU A 96 -0.77 -5.56 -17.05
N GLU A 97 -0.37 -6.79 -16.73
CA GLU A 97 0.32 -7.15 -15.49
C GLU A 97 1.72 -7.65 -15.82
N ALA A 98 2.73 -7.07 -15.17
CA ALA A 98 4.14 -7.43 -15.40
C ALA A 98 4.50 -8.81 -14.86
N GLN A 99 3.85 -9.24 -13.77
CA GLN A 99 4.10 -10.54 -13.15
C GLN A 99 3.33 -11.68 -13.86
N ASP A 100 3.64 -12.89 -13.47
CA ASP A 100 3.00 -14.12 -13.95
C ASP A 100 1.59 -14.36 -13.38
N SER A 101 1.17 -13.53 -12.42
CA SER A 101 -0.13 -13.64 -11.75
C SER A 101 -0.56 -12.28 -11.20
N PHE A 102 -1.85 -12.19 -10.83
CA PHE A 102 -2.43 -11.05 -10.13
C PHE A 102 -1.96 -10.95 -8.67
N GLY A 103 -2.23 -9.82 -8.03
CA GLY A 103 -2.09 -9.63 -6.57
C GLY A 103 -1.17 -8.47 -6.17
N GLY A 104 -0.30 -7.97 -7.07
CA GLY A 104 0.59 -6.85 -6.81
C GLY A 104 1.44 -7.05 -5.55
N THR A 105 1.34 -6.16 -4.56
CA THR A 105 2.05 -6.25 -3.27
C THR A 105 1.91 -7.63 -2.62
N TRP A 106 0.72 -8.20 -2.62
CA TRP A 106 0.44 -9.49 -1.96
C TRP A 106 0.98 -10.70 -2.72
N ARG A 107 1.36 -10.54 -3.97
CA ARG A 107 2.10 -11.53 -4.78
C ARG A 107 3.60 -11.32 -4.70
N THR A 108 4.07 -10.07 -4.69
CA THR A 108 5.48 -9.72 -4.68
C THR A 108 6.16 -10.10 -3.37
N HIS A 109 5.52 -9.76 -2.24
CA HIS A 109 6.10 -10.02 -0.93
C HIS A 109 5.77 -11.44 -0.46
N ARG A 110 6.81 -12.21 -0.11
CA ARG A 110 6.70 -13.63 0.28
C ARG A 110 7.41 -13.96 1.59
N TYR A 111 7.89 -12.94 2.31
CA TYR A 111 8.55 -13.14 3.59
C TYR A 111 7.58 -13.72 4.63
N PRO A 112 8.08 -14.51 5.62
CA PRO A 112 7.25 -15.11 6.65
C PRO A 112 6.36 -14.10 7.38
N GLY A 113 5.11 -14.46 7.64
CA GLY A 113 4.15 -13.65 8.36
C GLY A 113 3.55 -12.48 7.58
N ILE A 114 3.84 -12.33 6.27
CA ILE A 114 3.28 -11.24 5.44
C ILE A 114 1.75 -11.14 5.58
N ARG A 115 1.27 -9.99 6.02
CA ARG A 115 -0.14 -9.68 6.29
C ARG A 115 -0.43 -8.20 6.10
N SER A 116 -1.70 -7.83 6.05
CA SER A 116 -2.12 -6.42 6.10
C SER A 116 -1.87 -5.82 7.49
N ASP A 117 -1.59 -4.52 7.54
CA ASP A 117 -1.63 -3.69 8.74
C ASP A 117 -2.92 -2.87 8.86
N SER A 118 -3.82 -3.06 7.90
CA SER A 118 -5.15 -2.43 7.83
C SER A 118 -6.22 -3.50 7.86
N ASP A 119 -7.34 -3.22 8.53
CA ASP A 119 -8.45 -4.15 8.60
C ASP A 119 -9.11 -4.37 7.23
N LEU A 120 -9.52 -5.59 6.95
CA LEU A 120 -10.07 -5.97 5.66
C LEU A 120 -11.53 -5.52 5.46
N TYR A 121 -12.25 -5.10 6.51
CA TYR A 121 -13.57 -4.48 6.32
C TYR A 121 -13.44 -3.12 5.63
N THR A 122 -12.32 -2.40 5.83
CA THR A 122 -12.06 -1.14 5.14
C THR A 122 -11.07 -1.29 3.97
N PHE A 123 -10.13 -2.22 4.05
CA PHE A 123 -9.17 -2.51 2.98
C PHE A 123 -9.73 -3.41 1.88
N GLY A 124 -10.76 -4.22 2.16
CA GLY A 124 -11.55 -4.90 1.14
C GLY A 124 -12.38 -3.90 0.32
N TYR A 125 -12.88 -4.35 -0.82
CA TYR A 125 -13.75 -3.54 -1.69
C TYR A 125 -15.13 -3.32 -1.05
N ARG A 126 -15.74 -2.18 -1.30
CA ARG A 126 -17.11 -1.90 -0.83
C ARG A 126 -18.16 -2.83 -1.42
N PHE A 127 -17.88 -3.41 -2.59
CA PHE A 127 -18.81 -4.29 -3.32
C PHE A 127 -18.64 -5.77 -2.99
N LYS A 128 -17.58 -6.15 -2.27
CA LYS A 128 -17.29 -7.55 -1.90
C LYS A 128 -17.10 -7.66 -0.39
N PRO A 129 -18.04 -8.28 0.35
CA PRO A 129 -17.90 -8.47 1.78
C PRO A 129 -16.64 -9.22 2.19
N TRP A 130 -16.00 -8.77 3.27
CA TRP A 130 -14.99 -9.53 4.00
C TRP A 130 -15.66 -10.26 5.16
N THR A 131 -15.37 -11.56 5.30
CA THR A 131 -16.09 -12.44 6.21
C THR A 131 -15.19 -13.15 7.23
N SER A 132 -13.89 -12.83 7.24
CA SER A 132 -12.88 -13.44 8.11
C SER A 132 -12.35 -12.44 9.15
N ALA A 133 -11.24 -12.79 9.81
CA ALA A 133 -10.59 -11.93 10.79
C ALA A 133 -10.19 -10.56 10.20
N PRO A 134 -10.18 -9.49 11.00
CA PRO A 134 -9.87 -8.14 10.51
C PRO A 134 -8.55 -8.03 9.76
N ILE A 135 -7.49 -8.59 10.32
CA ILE A 135 -6.15 -8.59 9.69
C ILE A 135 -5.96 -9.91 8.95
N ALA A 136 -5.73 -9.81 7.65
CA ALA A 136 -5.56 -10.95 6.77
C ALA A 136 -4.12 -11.14 6.32
N THR A 137 -3.73 -12.39 6.16
CA THR A 137 -2.48 -12.80 5.52
C THR A 137 -2.50 -12.50 4.02
N ALA A 138 -1.31 -12.45 3.39
CA ALA A 138 -1.22 -12.29 1.94
C ALA A 138 -1.98 -13.38 1.18
N ALA A 139 -1.97 -14.62 1.67
CA ALA A 139 -2.70 -15.74 1.06
C ALA A 139 -4.22 -15.53 1.08
N GLU A 140 -4.78 -15.06 2.21
CA GLU A 140 -6.20 -14.74 2.33
C GLU A 140 -6.59 -13.57 1.41
N ILE A 141 -5.73 -12.54 1.31
CA ILE A 141 -5.97 -11.41 0.39
C ILE A 141 -5.90 -11.87 -1.06
N GLN A 142 -4.93 -12.71 -1.42
CA GLN A 142 -4.86 -13.28 -2.77
C GLN A 142 -6.09 -14.12 -3.10
N LYS A 143 -6.57 -14.93 -2.15
CA LYS A 143 -7.82 -15.67 -2.32
C LYS A 143 -9.01 -14.74 -2.54
N TYR A 144 -9.13 -13.70 -1.72
CA TYR A 144 -10.17 -12.68 -1.86
C TYR A 144 -10.17 -12.02 -3.25
N LEU A 145 -8.99 -11.64 -3.75
CA LEU A 145 -8.83 -11.09 -5.10
C LEU A 145 -9.16 -12.10 -6.19
N SER A 146 -8.77 -13.37 -6.01
CA SER A 146 -9.13 -14.47 -6.91
C SER A 146 -10.65 -14.64 -7.02
N ASP A 147 -11.33 -14.59 -5.87
CA ASP A 147 -12.79 -14.70 -5.82
C ASP A 147 -13.45 -13.51 -6.57
N VAL A 148 -12.94 -12.27 -6.38
CA VAL A 148 -13.44 -11.10 -7.13
C VAL A 148 -13.26 -11.27 -8.65
N ILE A 149 -12.09 -11.73 -9.09
CA ILE A 149 -11.80 -11.97 -10.51
C ILE A 149 -12.77 -13.00 -11.09
N ALA A 150 -12.96 -14.12 -10.39
CA ALA A 150 -13.81 -15.22 -10.86
C ALA A 150 -15.31 -14.85 -10.88
N GLU A 151 -15.81 -14.22 -9.81
CA GLU A 151 -17.22 -13.83 -9.68
C GLU A 151 -17.65 -12.79 -10.72
N ASN A 152 -16.69 -11.98 -11.21
CA ASN A 152 -16.98 -10.90 -12.16
C ASN A 152 -16.40 -11.15 -13.56
N ASP A 153 -15.93 -12.38 -13.85
CA ASP A 153 -15.37 -12.77 -15.14
C ASP A 153 -14.25 -11.83 -15.66
N LEU A 154 -13.42 -11.31 -14.71
CA LEU A 154 -12.35 -10.37 -15.05
C LEU A 154 -11.12 -11.06 -15.65
N GLN A 155 -10.97 -12.38 -15.46
CA GLN A 155 -9.81 -13.15 -15.94
C GLN A 155 -9.54 -12.95 -17.44
N ARG A 156 -10.58 -12.85 -18.27
CA ARG A 156 -10.49 -12.65 -19.72
C ARG A 156 -9.83 -11.33 -20.14
N HIS A 157 -9.79 -10.36 -19.22
CA HIS A 157 -9.22 -9.03 -19.46
C HIS A 157 -7.77 -8.90 -18.98
N ILE A 158 -7.24 -9.89 -18.24
CA ILE A 158 -5.89 -9.81 -17.65
C ILE A 158 -4.89 -10.49 -18.59
N ARG A 159 -3.82 -9.76 -18.92
CA ARG A 159 -2.64 -10.28 -19.64
C ARG A 159 -1.45 -10.24 -18.71
N TYR A 160 -1.02 -11.41 -18.27
CA TYR A 160 0.14 -11.57 -17.40
C TYR A 160 1.44 -11.56 -18.18
N GLY A 161 2.57 -11.26 -17.49
CA GLY A 161 3.89 -11.25 -18.08
C GLY A 161 4.09 -10.13 -19.10
N HIS A 162 3.35 -9.03 -19.01
CA HIS A 162 3.46 -7.87 -19.90
C HIS A 162 4.03 -6.68 -19.13
N HIS A 163 5.35 -6.51 -19.17
CA HIS A 163 6.03 -5.38 -18.57
C HIS A 163 5.96 -4.18 -19.51
N ILE A 164 5.27 -3.12 -19.11
CA ILE A 164 5.16 -1.90 -19.90
C ILE A 164 6.46 -1.10 -19.81
N ASP A 165 7.09 -0.83 -20.93
CA ASP A 165 8.34 -0.08 -21.05
C ASP A 165 8.10 1.38 -21.36
N SER A 166 7.09 1.66 -22.21
CA SER A 166 6.77 3.03 -22.62
C SER A 166 5.31 3.22 -22.98
N ALA A 167 4.83 4.46 -22.83
CA ALA A 167 3.54 4.91 -23.30
C ALA A 167 3.67 6.29 -23.96
N SER A 168 3.19 6.44 -25.19
CA SER A 168 3.29 7.67 -25.98
C SER A 168 1.91 8.14 -26.41
N TRP A 169 1.57 9.39 -26.09
CA TRP A 169 0.34 10.04 -26.55
C TRP A 169 0.54 10.70 -27.91
N SER A 170 -0.44 10.55 -28.80
CA SER A 170 -0.58 11.30 -30.06
C SER A 170 -1.81 12.18 -29.99
N SER A 171 -1.61 13.50 -30.02
CA SER A 171 -2.72 14.45 -30.07
C SER A 171 -3.45 14.47 -31.43
N ASP A 172 -2.79 14.02 -32.50
CA ASP A 172 -3.41 13.88 -33.82
C ASP A 172 -4.40 12.71 -33.87
N ASP A 173 -4.07 11.62 -33.14
CA ASP A 173 -4.88 10.40 -33.12
C ASP A 173 -5.77 10.28 -31.89
N ASN A 174 -5.59 11.15 -30.87
CA ASN A 174 -6.24 11.14 -29.56
C ASN A 174 -6.12 9.76 -28.87
N GLN A 175 -4.91 9.17 -28.89
CA GLN A 175 -4.68 7.85 -28.29
C GLN A 175 -3.29 7.69 -27.72
N TRP A 176 -3.17 6.78 -26.77
CA TRP A 176 -1.93 6.26 -26.25
C TRP A 176 -1.46 5.04 -27.06
N THR A 177 -0.18 4.99 -27.37
CA THR A 177 0.51 3.77 -27.83
C THR A 177 1.33 3.24 -26.67
N VAL A 178 1.04 2.01 -26.23
CA VAL A 178 1.68 1.33 -25.10
C VAL A 178 2.54 0.20 -25.61
N ASN A 179 3.83 0.22 -25.30
CA ASN A 179 4.76 -0.86 -25.63
C ASN A 179 5.08 -1.65 -24.36
N ALA A 180 4.92 -2.95 -24.42
CA ALA A 180 5.21 -3.87 -23.33
C ALA A 180 6.10 -5.01 -23.81
N THR A 181 7.07 -5.39 -22.98
CA THR A 181 7.90 -6.58 -23.18
C THR A 181 7.25 -7.79 -22.52
N ARG A 182 7.06 -8.86 -23.28
CA ARG A 182 6.57 -10.13 -22.76
C ARG A 182 7.67 -10.88 -22.02
N ALA A 183 7.39 -11.30 -20.80
CA ALA A 183 8.36 -12.00 -19.94
C ALA A 183 8.73 -13.40 -20.45
N ASP A 184 7.82 -14.08 -21.17
CA ASP A 184 8.01 -15.45 -21.68
C ASP A 184 8.83 -15.51 -22.96
N THR A 185 8.71 -14.50 -23.84
CA THR A 185 9.35 -14.49 -25.18
C THR A 185 10.41 -13.40 -25.34
N GLY A 186 10.36 -12.34 -24.50
CA GLY A 186 11.17 -11.13 -24.69
C GLY A 186 10.71 -10.26 -25.86
N GLU A 187 9.59 -10.60 -26.50
CA GLU A 187 9.04 -9.83 -27.63
C GLU A 187 8.31 -8.58 -27.13
N THR A 188 8.43 -7.50 -27.90
CA THR A 188 7.64 -6.30 -27.66
C THR A 188 6.26 -6.46 -28.28
N VAL A 189 5.23 -6.22 -27.46
CA VAL A 189 3.83 -6.14 -27.88
C VAL A 189 3.40 -4.67 -27.78
N THR A 190 2.74 -4.19 -28.83
CA THR A 190 2.19 -2.84 -28.87
C THR A 190 0.67 -2.89 -28.84
N VAL A 191 0.06 -2.12 -27.96
CA VAL A 191 -1.38 -1.89 -27.91
C VAL A 191 -1.67 -0.39 -27.97
N SER A 192 -2.81 0.00 -28.48
CA SER A 192 -3.29 1.38 -28.42
C SER A 192 -4.51 1.51 -27.51
N ALA A 193 -4.65 2.66 -26.87
CA ALA A 193 -5.76 2.93 -25.97
C ALA A 193 -6.21 4.38 -26.01
N ASN A 194 -7.51 4.62 -25.86
CA ASN A 194 -8.01 5.98 -25.69
C ASN A 194 -7.68 6.53 -24.32
N PHE A 195 -7.59 5.67 -23.30
CA PHE A 195 -7.38 6.07 -21.90
C PHE A 195 -6.43 5.13 -21.16
N LEU A 196 -5.52 5.70 -20.36
CA LEU A 196 -4.64 4.93 -19.47
C LEU A 196 -5.09 5.07 -18.01
N TRP A 197 -5.26 3.94 -17.34
CA TRP A 197 -5.60 3.89 -15.93
C TRP A 197 -4.48 3.19 -15.13
N MET A 198 -3.66 4.02 -14.49
CA MET A 198 -2.43 3.58 -13.83
C MET A 198 -2.74 3.03 -12.44
N CYS A 199 -2.64 1.71 -12.29
CA CYS A 199 -2.90 0.94 -11.07
C CYS A 199 -1.68 0.12 -10.60
N GLN A 200 -0.48 0.47 -11.08
CA GLN A 200 0.79 -0.23 -10.84
C GLN A 200 1.32 -0.10 -9.40
N GLY A 201 0.64 0.66 -8.53
CA GLY A 201 1.13 1.01 -7.20
C GLY A 201 2.09 2.20 -7.23
N TYR A 202 2.94 2.30 -6.19
CA TYR A 202 3.91 3.40 -6.07
C TYR A 202 5.28 2.97 -5.52
N TYR A 203 5.47 1.68 -5.33
CA TYR A 203 6.77 1.11 -5.00
C TYR A 203 7.42 0.47 -6.21
N ARG A 204 8.74 0.58 -6.30
CA ARG A 204 9.52 -0.17 -7.27
C ARG A 204 9.50 -1.64 -6.90
N HIS A 205 8.97 -2.48 -7.81
CA HIS A 205 8.84 -3.91 -7.56
C HIS A 205 10.16 -4.67 -7.71
N ALA A 206 11.11 -4.14 -8.48
CA ALA A 206 12.37 -4.80 -8.78
C ALA A 206 13.29 -4.92 -7.55
N GLU A 207 13.30 -3.88 -6.70
CA GLU A 207 14.22 -3.83 -5.55
C GLU A 207 13.66 -2.96 -4.42
N GLY A 208 13.92 -3.38 -3.17
CA GLY A 208 13.71 -2.58 -1.98
C GLY A 208 14.85 -1.60 -1.72
N TYR A 209 14.68 -0.77 -0.69
CA TYR A 209 15.70 0.18 -0.29
C TYR A 209 16.61 -0.42 0.77
N THR A 210 17.87 -0.61 0.44
CA THR A 210 18.94 -0.97 1.38
C THR A 210 20.00 0.13 1.41
N PRO A 211 20.22 0.80 2.56
CA PRO A 211 21.35 1.72 2.71
C PRO A 211 22.68 1.02 2.46
N GLN A 212 23.64 1.75 1.94
CA GLN A 212 25.02 1.26 1.80
C GLN A 212 25.78 1.57 3.10
N TRP A 213 26.00 0.55 3.92
CA TRP A 213 26.83 0.68 5.11
C TRP A 213 28.28 0.25 4.82
N PRO A 214 29.26 0.85 5.50
CA PRO A 214 30.64 0.41 5.39
C PRO A 214 30.78 -1.08 5.78
N GLY A 215 31.55 -1.84 5.02
CA GLY A 215 31.90 -3.21 5.36
C GLY A 215 30.86 -4.27 5.06
N MET A 216 29.74 -3.95 4.39
CA MET A 216 28.73 -4.96 4.03
C MET A 216 29.31 -6.13 3.24
N GLU A 217 30.33 -5.87 2.43
CA GLU A 217 31.05 -6.87 1.64
C GLU A 217 31.91 -7.84 2.46
N ARG A 218 32.13 -7.55 3.74
CA ARG A 218 32.92 -8.39 4.66
C ARG A 218 32.07 -9.40 5.41
N PHE A 219 30.76 -9.15 5.50
CA PHE A 219 29.88 -10.04 6.24
C PHE A 219 29.81 -11.42 5.59
N GLU A 220 30.19 -12.46 6.34
CA GLU A 220 30.26 -13.84 5.86
C GLU A 220 28.89 -14.54 5.82
N GLY A 221 27.90 -14.01 6.52
CA GLY A 221 26.53 -14.50 6.53
C GLY A 221 25.71 -14.06 5.31
N THR A 222 24.41 -14.21 5.40
CA THR A 222 23.49 -13.86 4.33
C THR A 222 22.82 -12.49 4.61
N ILE A 223 22.77 -11.61 3.60
CA ILE A 223 22.01 -10.37 3.66
C ILE A 223 20.83 -10.48 2.69
N VAL A 224 19.61 -10.24 3.16
CA VAL A 224 18.38 -10.28 2.33
C VAL A 224 17.52 -9.04 2.55
N HIS A 225 16.79 -8.64 1.51
CA HIS A 225 15.71 -7.67 1.64
C HIS A 225 14.36 -8.40 1.61
N PRO A 226 13.38 -8.09 2.49
CA PRO A 226 12.09 -8.80 2.55
C PRO A 226 11.29 -8.79 1.24
N GLN A 227 11.44 -7.75 0.42
CA GLN A 227 10.78 -7.67 -0.88
C GLN A 227 11.22 -8.77 -1.86
N THR A 228 12.45 -9.22 -1.75
CA THR A 228 13.06 -10.26 -2.60
C THR A 228 13.43 -11.49 -1.77
N TRP A 229 12.56 -11.88 -0.83
CA TRP A 229 12.78 -13.01 0.06
C TRP A 229 12.92 -14.31 -0.73
N PRO A 230 14.07 -15.03 -0.61
CA PRO A 230 14.24 -16.32 -1.27
C PRO A 230 13.32 -17.38 -0.67
N GLU A 231 12.69 -18.21 -1.52
CA GLU A 231 11.73 -19.23 -1.06
C GLU A 231 12.41 -20.33 -0.22
N ASP A 232 13.70 -20.59 -0.45
CA ASP A 232 14.52 -21.60 0.22
C ASP A 232 15.41 -21.05 1.34
N LEU A 233 15.21 -19.80 1.76
CA LEU A 233 15.99 -19.18 2.82
C LEU A 233 15.72 -19.87 4.15
N ASP A 234 16.74 -20.56 4.67
CA ASP A 234 16.69 -21.21 5.99
C ASP A 234 17.19 -20.24 7.07
N TYR A 235 16.29 -19.89 7.99
CA TYR A 235 16.57 -19.05 9.17
C TYR A 235 16.46 -19.81 10.49
N ARG A 236 16.17 -21.13 10.45
CA ARG A 236 16.03 -21.96 11.64
C ARG A 236 17.35 -22.11 12.37
N ASP A 237 17.28 -22.04 13.69
CA ASP A 237 18.44 -22.15 14.59
C ASP A 237 19.54 -21.07 14.34
N LYS A 238 19.21 -19.96 13.64
CA LYS A 238 20.16 -18.87 13.33
C LYS A 238 19.95 -17.66 14.23
N GLU A 239 21.06 -16.95 14.47
CA GLU A 239 21.05 -15.59 15.00
C GLU A 239 20.69 -14.63 13.87
N VAL A 240 19.55 -13.93 13.99
CA VAL A 240 19.00 -13.06 12.93
C VAL A 240 18.94 -11.61 13.38
N ILE A 241 19.52 -10.70 12.60
CA ILE A 241 19.32 -9.27 12.79
C ILE A 241 18.32 -8.78 11.75
N VAL A 242 17.22 -8.13 12.21
CA VAL A 242 16.26 -7.43 11.35
C VAL A 242 16.48 -5.93 11.50
N ILE A 243 17.03 -5.30 10.46
CA ILE A 243 17.33 -3.86 10.46
C ILE A 243 16.08 -3.08 10.03
N GLY A 244 15.50 -2.35 10.96
CA GLY A 244 14.30 -1.53 10.77
C GLY A 244 13.22 -1.82 11.81
N SER A 245 12.26 -0.91 11.94
CA SER A 245 11.13 -1.00 12.90
C SER A 245 9.77 -0.72 12.25
N GLY A 246 9.69 -0.75 10.92
CA GLY A 246 8.44 -0.52 10.20
C GLY A 246 7.51 -1.74 10.20
N ALA A 247 6.39 -1.67 9.47
CA ALA A 247 5.40 -2.74 9.37
C ALA A 247 6.00 -4.08 8.93
N THR A 248 7.02 -4.07 8.05
CA THR A 248 7.71 -5.29 7.63
C THR A 248 8.43 -5.98 8.78
N ALA A 249 9.22 -5.25 9.57
CA ALA A 249 9.92 -5.81 10.73
C ALA A 249 8.91 -6.31 11.78
N ALA A 250 7.88 -5.50 12.05
CA ALA A 250 6.80 -5.83 12.98
C ALA A 250 6.02 -7.12 12.62
N THR A 251 5.98 -7.45 11.33
CA THR A 251 5.31 -8.64 10.79
C THR A 251 6.25 -9.85 10.72
N LEU A 252 7.49 -9.63 10.25
CA LEU A 252 8.47 -10.68 10.03
C LEU A 252 9.00 -11.25 11.33
N VAL A 253 9.36 -10.38 12.30
CA VAL A 253 10.02 -10.81 13.54
C VAL A 253 9.21 -11.85 14.30
N PRO A 254 7.92 -11.63 14.66
CA PRO A 254 7.16 -12.65 15.36
C PRO A 254 7.00 -13.96 14.55
N ALA A 255 6.99 -13.87 13.22
CA ALA A 255 6.81 -15.04 12.36
C ALA A 255 8.04 -15.94 12.27
N ILE A 256 9.26 -15.43 12.49
CA ILE A 256 10.49 -16.21 12.44
C ILE A 256 11.07 -16.50 13.83
N ALA A 257 10.64 -15.77 14.85
CA ALA A 257 11.24 -15.84 16.20
C ALA A 257 11.04 -17.20 16.89
N GLU A 258 10.04 -17.99 16.49
CA GLU A 258 9.83 -19.33 17.06
C GLU A 258 10.84 -20.35 16.54
N ASP A 259 11.30 -20.19 15.29
CA ASP A 259 12.19 -21.12 14.60
C ASP A 259 13.66 -20.69 14.63
N ALA A 260 13.94 -19.38 14.71
CA ALA A 260 15.28 -18.84 14.83
C ALA A 260 15.89 -19.12 16.22
N SER A 261 17.22 -19.14 16.34
CA SER A 261 17.90 -19.17 17.63
C SER A 261 17.56 -17.91 18.45
N HIS A 262 17.66 -16.75 17.82
CA HIS A 262 17.24 -15.46 18.36
C HIS A 262 17.06 -14.44 17.23
N VAL A 263 16.14 -13.48 17.43
CA VAL A 263 15.91 -12.39 16.49
C VAL A 263 16.16 -11.04 17.16
N THR A 264 17.13 -10.28 16.68
CA THR A 264 17.40 -8.92 17.15
C THR A 264 16.83 -7.89 16.17
N ILE A 265 15.88 -7.08 16.64
CA ILE A 265 15.46 -5.88 15.91
C ILE A 265 16.51 -4.81 16.12
N LEU A 266 17.17 -4.37 15.06
CA LEU A 266 18.09 -3.24 15.09
C LEU A 266 17.44 -2.03 14.43
N GLN A 267 17.14 -1.00 15.21
CA GLN A 267 16.48 0.21 14.72
C GLN A 267 17.28 1.47 15.05
N ARG A 268 17.33 2.41 14.12
CA ARG A 268 17.91 3.75 14.34
C ARG A 268 16.99 4.66 15.19
N SER A 269 15.68 4.48 15.02
CA SER A 269 14.64 5.22 15.71
C SER A 269 13.39 4.37 15.85
N PRO A 270 12.67 4.49 16.99
CA PRO A 270 11.41 3.78 17.21
C PRO A 270 10.30 4.15 16.22
N THR A 271 9.33 3.25 16.09
CA THR A 271 8.05 3.45 15.40
C THR A 271 6.91 3.38 16.43
N TYR A 272 5.78 4.04 16.15
CA TYR A 272 4.58 3.86 16.95
C TYR A 272 3.89 2.55 16.59
N TYR A 273 3.49 1.83 17.63
CA TYR A 273 2.71 0.60 17.52
C TYR A 273 1.35 0.74 18.18
N PHE A 274 0.37 0.13 17.59
CA PHE A 274 -0.95 -0.08 18.14
C PHE A 274 -1.25 -1.57 18.15
N THR A 275 -1.82 -2.10 19.23
CA THR A 275 -2.13 -3.54 19.34
C THR A 275 -3.56 -3.77 19.79
N GLY A 276 -4.14 -4.86 19.34
CA GLY A 276 -5.48 -5.32 19.67
C GLY A 276 -5.70 -6.75 19.19
N GLU A 277 -6.78 -7.38 19.61
CA GLU A 277 -7.15 -8.71 19.13
C GLU A 277 -7.42 -8.69 17.62
N ASN A 278 -7.00 -9.75 16.91
CA ASN A 278 -7.36 -9.96 15.51
C ASN A 278 -8.80 -10.51 15.39
N ARG A 279 -9.72 -9.81 16.03
CA ARG A 279 -11.15 -10.15 16.12
C ARG A 279 -12.00 -8.89 16.08
N ASN A 280 -13.15 -8.95 15.45
CA ASN A 280 -14.14 -7.87 15.51
C ASN A 280 -15.38 -8.34 16.26
N LEU A 281 -15.54 -7.87 17.50
CA LEU A 281 -16.63 -8.29 18.38
C LEU A 281 -18.02 -7.89 17.86
N LEU A 282 -18.13 -6.76 17.12
CA LEU A 282 -19.39 -6.37 16.51
C LEU A 282 -19.76 -7.34 15.39
N ALA A 283 -18.80 -7.71 14.53
CA ALA A 283 -19.04 -8.72 13.49
C ALA A 283 -19.53 -10.04 14.06
N ASP A 284 -18.84 -10.52 15.10
CA ASP A 284 -19.21 -11.79 15.76
C ASP A 284 -20.61 -11.72 16.35
N HIS A 285 -20.93 -10.63 17.05
CA HIS A 285 -22.26 -10.45 17.64
C HIS A 285 -23.37 -10.35 16.58
N LEU A 286 -23.12 -9.66 15.47
CA LEU A 286 -24.07 -9.60 14.36
C LEU A 286 -24.31 -10.98 13.73
N ARG A 287 -23.25 -11.80 13.60
CA ARG A 287 -23.35 -13.19 13.12
C ARG A 287 -24.12 -14.07 14.09
N GLU A 288 -23.93 -13.92 15.40
CA GLU A 288 -24.73 -14.61 16.44
C GLU A 288 -26.22 -14.27 16.37
N LEU A 289 -26.55 -13.11 15.80
CA LEU A 289 -27.94 -12.66 15.56
C LEU A 289 -28.48 -13.06 14.17
N ASP A 290 -27.75 -13.93 13.43
CA ASP A 290 -28.10 -14.37 12.07
C ASP A 290 -28.22 -13.20 11.06
N VAL A 291 -27.46 -12.10 11.24
CA VAL A 291 -27.44 -10.99 10.29
C VAL A 291 -26.67 -11.42 9.02
N PRO A 292 -27.22 -11.21 7.81
CA PRO A 292 -26.54 -11.55 6.55
C PRO A 292 -25.17 -10.88 6.43
N GLU A 293 -24.17 -11.58 5.85
CA GLU A 293 -22.77 -11.14 5.78
C GLU A 293 -22.58 -9.79 5.07
N GLU A 294 -23.42 -9.45 4.09
CA GLU A 294 -23.38 -8.14 3.42
C GLU A 294 -23.68 -7.01 4.42
N TRP A 295 -24.63 -7.21 5.32
CA TRP A 295 -24.98 -6.26 6.37
C TRP A 295 -23.93 -6.23 7.47
N VAL A 296 -23.41 -7.40 7.87
CA VAL A 296 -22.28 -7.47 8.83
C VAL A 296 -21.12 -6.65 8.31
N HIS A 297 -20.72 -6.88 7.06
CA HIS A 297 -19.62 -6.14 6.43
C HIS A 297 -19.87 -4.62 6.38
N ASP A 298 -21.04 -4.18 5.92
CA ASP A 298 -21.36 -2.76 5.79
C ASP A 298 -21.40 -2.05 7.15
N ILE A 299 -21.99 -2.68 8.18
CA ILE A 299 -22.06 -2.13 9.54
C ILE A 299 -20.65 -2.00 10.14
N VAL A 300 -19.87 -3.07 10.08
CA VAL A 300 -18.51 -3.11 10.64
C VAL A 300 -17.58 -2.14 9.89
N ARG A 301 -17.68 -2.08 8.56
CA ARG A 301 -16.94 -1.11 7.75
C ARG A 301 -17.24 0.33 8.18
N ARG A 302 -18.49 0.66 8.42
CA ARG A 302 -18.90 2.00 8.90
C ARG A 302 -18.37 2.29 10.30
N GLU A 303 -18.42 1.32 11.21
CA GLU A 303 -17.85 1.46 12.55
C GLU A 303 -16.33 1.68 12.49
N ASN A 304 -15.61 0.86 11.72
CA ASN A 304 -14.15 0.98 11.57
C ASN A 304 -13.76 2.33 10.96
N LEU A 305 -14.49 2.80 9.94
CA LEU A 305 -14.27 4.13 9.35
C LEU A 305 -14.55 5.25 10.36
N PHE A 306 -15.61 5.13 11.16
CA PHE A 306 -15.89 6.10 12.21
C PHE A 306 -14.78 6.13 13.27
N ASN A 307 -14.37 4.96 13.75
CA ASN A 307 -13.29 4.84 14.73
C ASN A 307 -11.95 5.39 14.18
N LEU A 308 -11.61 5.06 12.94
CA LEU A 308 -10.42 5.60 12.27
C LEU A 308 -10.45 7.13 12.19
N ARG A 309 -11.62 7.71 11.85
CA ARG A 309 -11.79 9.17 11.83
C ARG A 309 -11.52 9.79 13.19
N VAL A 310 -12.16 9.25 14.23
CA VAL A 310 -12.00 9.77 15.62
C VAL A 310 -10.54 9.67 16.07
N LEU A 311 -9.89 8.53 15.83
CA LEU A 311 -8.49 8.32 16.21
C LEU A 311 -7.53 9.24 15.44
N THR A 312 -7.77 9.42 14.14
CA THR A 312 -6.95 10.31 13.31
C THR A 312 -7.12 11.76 13.73
N GLN A 313 -8.34 12.21 13.98
CA GLN A 313 -8.60 13.56 14.47
C GLN A 313 -7.97 13.80 15.84
N LEU A 314 -8.13 12.88 16.79
CA LEU A 314 -7.51 12.95 18.09
C LEU A 314 -5.98 13.07 18.00
N ALA A 315 -5.36 12.27 17.14
CA ALA A 315 -3.90 12.30 16.96
C ALA A 315 -3.40 13.60 16.30
N LEU A 316 -4.24 14.29 15.53
CA LEU A 316 -3.89 15.57 14.90
C LEU A 316 -4.18 16.77 15.81
N GLU A 317 -5.26 16.73 16.58
CA GLU A 317 -5.71 17.81 17.45
C GLU A 317 -5.02 17.77 18.82
N GLU A 318 -4.79 16.56 19.36
CA GLU A 318 -4.19 16.32 20.68
C GLU A 318 -2.98 15.36 20.56
N PRO A 319 -1.91 15.73 19.80
CA PRO A 319 -0.83 14.81 19.44
C PRO A 319 -0.03 14.27 20.63
N GLU A 320 0.17 15.06 21.69
CA GLU A 320 0.88 14.60 22.90
C GLU A 320 0.04 13.57 23.67
N PHE A 321 -1.27 13.77 23.78
CA PHE A 321 -2.17 12.80 24.40
C PHE A 321 -2.18 11.47 23.61
N ALA A 322 -2.30 11.55 22.30
CA ALA A 322 -2.27 10.36 21.44
C ALA A 322 -0.92 9.62 21.54
N LYS A 323 0.18 10.36 21.63
CA LYS A 323 1.52 9.81 21.83
C LYS A 323 1.62 9.04 23.13
N GLU A 324 1.22 9.66 24.26
CA GLU A 324 1.26 9.02 25.57
C GLU A 324 0.37 7.78 25.61
N ALA A 325 -0.84 7.84 25.05
CA ALA A 325 -1.76 6.71 24.99
C ALA A 325 -1.17 5.52 24.20
N LEU A 326 -0.51 5.76 23.07
CA LEU A 326 0.17 4.71 22.30
C LEU A 326 1.35 4.11 23.07
N ILE A 327 2.15 4.94 23.76
CA ILE A 327 3.27 4.47 24.56
C ILE A 327 2.79 3.67 25.78
N ASP A 328 1.69 4.05 26.41
CA ASP A 328 1.09 3.31 27.52
C ASP A 328 0.57 1.93 27.10
N LEU A 329 -0.01 1.81 25.89
CA LEU A 329 -0.37 0.51 25.32
C LEU A 329 0.84 -0.41 25.17
N VAL A 330 1.95 0.10 24.63
CA VAL A 330 3.20 -0.66 24.50
C VAL A 330 3.73 -1.06 25.89
N ARG A 331 3.71 -0.12 26.85
CA ARG A 331 4.17 -0.37 28.22
C ARG A 331 3.35 -1.46 28.91
N ALA A 332 2.05 -1.49 28.67
CA ALA A 332 1.15 -2.51 29.20
C ALA A 332 1.36 -3.91 28.56
N ALA A 333 1.85 -3.95 27.32
CA ALA A 333 2.08 -5.19 26.59
C ALA A 333 3.46 -5.83 26.84
N LEU A 334 4.39 -5.10 27.49
CA LEU A 334 5.77 -5.55 27.74
C LEU A 334 5.99 -5.85 29.23
N PRO A 335 7.03 -6.65 29.57
CA PRO A 335 7.36 -6.95 30.95
C PRO A 335 7.66 -5.70 31.78
N PRO A 336 7.32 -5.69 33.09
CA PRO A 336 7.67 -4.59 33.98
C PRO A 336 9.17 -4.29 33.98
N GLY A 337 9.53 -3.02 33.81
CA GLY A 337 10.93 -2.58 33.78
C GLY A 337 11.58 -2.59 32.38
N PHE A 338 10.85 -2.96 31.35
CA PHE A 338 11.34 -2.85 29.97
C PHE A 338 11.56 -1.37 29.60
N ASP A 339 12.66 -1.07 28.90
CA ASP A 339 13.01 0.31 28.51
C ASP A 339 12.19 0.80 27.29
N VAL A 340 10.91 1.10 27.54
CA VAL A 340 9.99 1.64 26.53
C VAL A 340 10.45 3.03 26.06
N ALA A 341 11.14 3.78 26.92
CA ALA A 341 11.57 5.14 26.58
C ALA A 341 12.60 5.14 25.44
N THR A 342 13.56 4.22 25.47
CA THR A 342 14.57 4.08 24.42
C THR A 342 14.03 3.38 23.18
N HIS A 343 13.25 2.31 23.35
CA HIS A 343 12.97 1.39 22.27
C HIS A 343 11.62 1.61 21.59
N PHE A 344 10.65 2.28 22.24
CA PHE A 344 9.29 2.43 21.73
C PHE A 344 8.73 3.86 21.84
N THR A 345 9.60 4.86 22.05
CA THR A 345 9.17 6.27 22.11
C THR A 345 9.73 7.05 20.92
N PRO A 346 8.97 7.17 19.82
CA PRO A 346 9.40 7.96 18.65
C PRO A 346 9.60 9.44 18.98
N ARG A 347 10.50 10.09 18.24
CA ARG A 347 10.77 11.53 18.36
C ARG A 347 9.76 12.40 17.60
N TYR A 348 8.98 11.80 16.70
CA TYR A 348 7.93 12.46 15.92
C TYR A 348 6.55 12.20 16.54
N MET A 349 5.54 13.00 16.15
CA MET A 349 4.17 12.83 16.62
C MET A 349 3.43 11.71 15.86
N PRO A 350 2.42 11.07 16.47
CA PRO A 350 1.59 10.09 15.81
C PRO A 350 1.06 10.59 14.46
N TRP A 351 1.00 9.71 13.47
CA TRP A 351 0.57 10.02 12.09
C TRP A 351 1.44 11.01 11.30
N ARG A 352 2.58 11.45 11.81
CA ARG A 352 3.63 12.06 10.98
C ARG A 352 4.34 11.02 10.11
N GLN A 353 4.39 9.81 10.62
CA GLN A 353 4.72 8.60 9.88
C GLN A 353 3.67 7.54 10.22
N ARG A 354 3.73 6.38 9.59
CA ARG A 354 2.73 5.33 9.77
C ARG A 354 2.79 4.75 11.19
N ILE A 355 1.63 4.47 11.78
CA ILE A 355 1.49 3.68 13.00
C ILE A 355 1.27 2.24 12.55
N ALA A 356 2.08 1.29 13.04
CA ALA A 356 1.94 -0.11 12.70
C ALA A 356 0.99 -0.83 13.67
N PHE A 357 0.06 -1.62 13.13
CA PHE A 357 -0.83 -2.45 13.93
C PHE A 357 -0.20 -3.82 14.18
N LEU A 358 -0.24 -4.28 15.43
CA LEU A 358 0.25 -5.58 15.88
C LEU A 358 -0.95 -6.44 16.34
N PRO A 359 -1.47 -7.33 15.49
CA PRO A 359 -2.56 -8.19 15.88
C PRO A 359 -2.13 -9.09 17.03
N ASP A 360 -2.99 -9.18 18.05
CA ASP A 360 -2.77 -9.98 19.26
C ASP A 360 -1.47 -9.65 20.03
N GLY A 361 -0.79 -8.54 19.72
CA GLY A 361 0.47 -8.12 20.33
C GLY A 361 1.62 -9.11 20.10
N ASP A 362 1.63 -9.80 18.97
CA ASP A 362 2.54 -10.91 18.68
C ASP A 362 4.02 -10.53 18.79
N LEU A 363 4.44 -9.37 18.26
CA LEU A 363 5.80 -8.86 18.44
C LEU A 363 6.20 -8.71 19.92
N PHE A 364 5.30 -8.16 20.74
CA PHE A 364 5.54 -7.98 22.17
C PHE A 364 5.59 -9.33 22.91
N LYS A 365 4.82 -10.31 22.45
CA LYS A 365 4.87 -11.69 22.97
C LYS A 365 6.22 -12.32 22.69
N SER A 366 6.76 -12.20 21.47
CA SER A 366 8.08 -12.73 21.11
C SER A 366 9.20 -12.08 21.94
N ILE A 367 9.13 -10.76 22.16
CA ILE A 367 10.08 -10.04 23.04
C ILE A 367 9.93 -10.50 24.50
N SER A 368 8.71 -10.63 25.02
CA SER A 368 8.45 -11.05 26.39
C SER A 368 8.86 -12.49 26.65
N ALA A 369 8.80 -13.36 25.64
CA ALA A 369 9.26 -14.74 25.68
C ALA A 369 10.79 -14.89 25.58
N GLY A 370 11.51 -13.79 25.29
CA GLY A 370 12.97 -13.81 25.07
C GLY A 370 13.40 -14.39 23.73
N GLN A 371 12.46 -14.63 22.81
CA GLN A 371 12.72 -15.10 21.45
C GLN A 371 13.21 -13.98 20.53
N ALA A 372 12.83 -12.74 20.85
CA ALA A 372 13.30 -11.55 20.18
C ALA A 372 13.80 -10.50 21.16
N SER A 373 14.71 -9.63 20.70
CA SER A 373 15.20 -8.45 21.40
C SER A 373 15.18 -7.23 20.50
N ILE A 374 15.36 -6.05 21.09
CA ILE A 374 15.39 -4.81 20.35
C ILE A 374 16.59 -3.96 20.80
N VAL A 375 17.32 -3.44 19.81
CA VAL A 375 18.45 -2.53 19.97
C VAL A 375 18.15 -1.26 19.22
N THR A 376 18.30 -0.12 19.88
CA THR A 376 18.09 1.20 19.28
C THR A 376 19.42 1.93 19.21
N ASP A 377 20.08 1.83 18.06
CA ASP A 377 21.37 2.46 17.76
C ASP A 377 21.60 2.59 16.26
N GLU A 378 22.66 3.26 15.87
CA GLU A 378 23.08 3.40 14.49
C GLU A 378 24.23 2.43 14.17
N ILE A 379 24.16 1.83 12.98
CA ILE A 379 25.25 0.99 12.47
C ILE A 379 26.45 1.87 12.12
N GLU A 380 27.62 1.54 12.69
CA GLU A 380 28.90 2.12 12.32
C GLU A 380 29.46 1.41 11.08
N THR A 381 29.55 0.08 11.13
CA THR A 381 30.09 -0.76 10.05
C THR A 381 29.60 -2.20 10.18
N PHE A 382 29.60 -2.94 9.09
CA PHE A 382 29.47 -4.39 9.11
C PHE A 382 30.83 -5.01 9.46
N THR A 383 30.79 -6.13 10.17
CA THR A 383 31.94 -6.99 10.48
C THR A 383 31.84 -8.32 9.71
N GLU A 384 32.80 -9.23 9.89
CA GLU A 384 32.73 -10.57 9.31
C GLU A 384 31.58 -11.38 9.89
N HIS A 385 31.20 -11.13 11.15
CA HIS A 385 30.21 -11.93 11.88
C HIS A 385 28.91 -11.18 12.25
N GLY A 386 28.75 -9.92 11.82
CA GLY A 386 27.57 -9.12 12.17
C GLY A 386 27.73 -7.64 11.92
N VAL A 387 27.32 -6.82 12.89
CA VAL A 387 27.39 -5.36 12.81
C VAL A 387 27.98 -4.74 14.06
N ARG A 388 28.83 -3.71 13.89
CA ARG A 388 29.28 -2.84 14.96
C ARG A 388 28.42 -1.58 14.98
N LEU A 389 27.97 -1.22 16.17
CA LEU A 389 27.15 -0.04 16.43
C LEU A 389 28.00 1.18 16.78
N LYS A 390 27.42 2.37 16.70
CA LYS A 390 28.11 3.62 17.10
C LYS A 390 28.37 3.71 18.62
N SER A 391 27.60 2.99 19.43
CA SER A 391 27.91 2.80 20.87
C SER A 391 29.22 2.08 21.11
N GLY A 392 29.71 1.31 20.14
CA GLY A 392 30.84 0.41 20.24
C GLY A 392 30.44 -1.06 20.47
N ASP A 393 29.18 -1.34 20.68
CA ASP A 393 28.66 -2.71 20.83
C ASP A 393 28.72 -3.44 19.49
N GLU A 394 28.92 -4.76 19.55
CA GLU A 394 28.86 -5.64 18.37
C GLU A 394 27.67 -6.61 18.51
N LEU A 395 26.94 -6.81 17.42
CA LEU A 395 25.85 -7.77 17.32
C LEU A 395 26.26 -8.82 16.28
N ASP A 396 26.34 -10.06 16.72
CA ASP A 396 26.63 -11.19 15.83
C ASP A 396 25.35 -11.67 15.15
N ALA A 397 25.45 -12.17 13.92
CA ALA A 397 24.36 -12.75 13.15
C ALA A 397 24.85 -13.72 12.08
N ASP A 398 24.02 -14.73 11.78
CA ASP A 398 24.14 -15.59 10.61
C ASP A 398 23.35 -15.05 9.41
N LEU A 399 22.29 -14.29 9.71
CA LEU A 399 21.38 -13.69 8.72
C LEU A 399 21.05 -12.26 9.09
N ILE A 400 21.21 -11.35 8.13
CA ILE A 400 20.80 -9.96 8.28
C ILE A 400 19.69 -9.64 7.28
N VAL A 401 18.54 -9.19 7.81
CA VAL A 401 17.38 -8.79 7.01
C VAL A 401 17.28 -7.28 6.99
N THR A 402 17.39 -6.68 5.81
CA THR A 402 17.30 -5.22 5.63
C THR A 402 15.86 -4.77 5.43
N ALA A 403 15.06 -4.75 6.51
CA ALA A 403 13.68 -4.26 6.51
C ALA A 403 13.62 -2.70 6.52
N THR A 404 14.43 -2.08 5.67
CA THR A 404 14.74 -0.64 5.66
C THR A 404 13.85 0.20 4.73
N GLY A 405 12.80 -0.42 4.19
CA GLY A 405 11.77 0.23 3.39
C GLY A 405 11.92 0.02 1.89
N PHE A 406 11.19 0.82 1.13
CA PHE A 406 11.04 0.65 -0.32
C PHE A 406 11.59 1.84 -1.10
N ASN A 407 11.89 1.63 -2.37
CA ASN A 407 12.08 2.68 -3.36
C ASN A 407 10.71 3.06 -3.96
N LEU A 408 10.45 4.35 -4.12
CA LEU A 408 9.28 4.80 -4.87
C LEU A 408 9.54 4.72 -6.37
N SER A 409 8.46 4.44 -7.10
CA SER A 409 8.40 4.53 -8.55
C SER A 409 7.11 5.24 -8.92
N VAL A 410 7.24 6.44 -9.46
CA VAL A 410 6.09 7.20 -9.95
C VAL A 410 5.71 6.66 -11.31
N LEU A 411 4.46 6.22 -11.47
CA LEU A 411 3.95 5.58 -12.70
C LEU A 411 4.75 4.34 -13.17
N GLY A 412 5.39 3.60 -12.26
CA GLY A 412 5.92 2.26 -12.55
C GLY A 412 7.25 2.22 -13.31
N ASP A 413 8.05 3.29 -13.28
CA ASP A 413 9.28 3.43 -14.08
C ASP A 413 9.04 3.35 -15.61
N ILE A 414 7.81 3.58 -16.06
CA ILE A 414 7.42 3.62 -17.47
C ILE A 414 7.86 4.94 -18.10
N SER A 415 8.42 4.90 -19.30
CA SER A 415 8.79 6.08 -20.06
C SER A 415 7.58 6.68 -20.76
N PHE A 416 7.17 7.90 -20.39
CA PHE A 416 6.04 8.59 -21.00
C PHE A 416 6.50 9.69 -21.98
N SER A 417 5.72 9.90 -23.05
CA SER A 417 5.88 11.04 -23.94
C SER A 417 4.53 11.56 -24.44
N ILE A 418 4.47 12.86 -24.74
CA ILE A 418 3.31 13.52 -25.37
C ILE A 418 3.81 14.17 -26.65
N ASP A 419 3.26 13.78 -27.81
CA ASP A 419 3.63 14.27 -29.15
C ASP A 419 5.16 14.23 -29.39
N GLY A 420 5.78 13.14 -28.92
CA GLY A 420 7.22 12.90 -29.05
C GLY A 420 8.09 13.65 -28.02
N VAL A 421 7.51 14.44 -27.12
CA VAL A 421 8.23 15.13 -26.04
C VAL A 421 8.17 14.27 -24.78
N PRO A 422 9.33 13.89 -24.17
CA PRO A 422 9.35 13.16 -22.92
C PRO A 422 8.60 13.91 -21.81
N LEU A 423 7.80 13.17 -21.03
CA LEU A 423 7.06 13.70 -19.90
C LEU A 423 7.87 13.49 -18.61
N ASP A 424 8.17 14.58 -17.90
CA ASP A 424 8.61 14.52 -16.50
C ASP A 424 7.45 14.92 -15.58
N LEU A 425 7.02 14.00 -14.74
CA LEU A 425 5.90 14.24 -13.82
C LEU A 425 6.22 15.29 -12.75
N ALA A 426 7.50 15.49 -12.41
CA ALA A 426 7.93 16.54 -11.49
C ALA A 426 7.65 17.94 -12.02
N ASP A 427 7.49 18.08 -13.34
CA ASP A 427 7.14 19.32 -14.03
C ASP A 427 5.61 19.49 -14.22
N THR A 428 4.80 18.70 -13.54
CA THR A 428 3.34 18.77 -13.59
C THR A 428 2.73 19.15 -12.26
N VAL A 429 1.48 19.64 -12.29
CA VAL A 429 0.65 19.86 -11.10
C VAL A 429 -0.45 18.81 -11.07
N THR A 430 -0.62 18.18 -9.90
CA THR A 430 -1.65 17.15 -9.75
C THR A 430 -3.05 17.75 -9.74
N TYR A 431 -3.98 17.18 -10.51
CA TYR A 431 -5.41 17.45 -10.40
C TYR A 431 -6.05 16.42 -9.47
N ARG A 432 -6.57 16.90 -8.34
CA ARG A 432 -7.21 16.08 -7.28
C ARG A 432 -6.41 14.84 -6.86
N GLY A 433 -5.07 14.87 -7.02
CA GLY A 433 -4.20 13.73 -6.70
C GLY A 433 -4.38 12.50 -7.59
N MET A 434 -5.02 12.63 -8.76
CA MET A 434 -5.29 11.49 -9.65
C MET A 434 -4.96 11.75 -11.13
N MET A 435 -4.90 12.99 -11.57
CA MET A 435 -4.47 13.36 -12.93
C MET A 435 -3.37 14.43 -12.86
N PHE A 436 -2.79 14.80 -14.00
CA PHE A 436 -1.66 15.73 -14.07
C PHE A 436 -1.89 16.80 -15.11
N SER A 437 -1.52 18.05 -14.79
CA SER A 437 -1.67 19.16 -15.70
C SER A 437 -0.94 18.92 -17.03
N GLY A 438 -1.64 19.11 -18.14
CA GLY A 438 -1.11 18.93 -19.49
C GLY A 438 -1.00 17.47 -19.96
N VAL A 439 -1.41 16.49 -19.14
CA VAL A 439 -1.36 15.07 -19.51
C VAL A 439 -2.76 14.59 -19.89
N PRO A 440 -3.01 14.24 -21.15
CA PRO A 440 -4.33 13.82 -21.61
C PRO A 440 -4.63 12.37 -21.25
N ASN A 441 -5.90 12.08 -20.96
CA ASN A 441 -6.49 10.74 -20.85
C ASN A 441 -5.68 9.76 -19.98
N LEU A 442 -5.11 10.25 -18.87
CA LEU A 442 -4.35 9.44 -17.93
C LEU A 442 -4.82 9.70 -16.49
N VAL A 443 -5.10 8.62 -15.77
CA VAL A 443 -5.41 8.66 -14.33
C VAL A 443 -4.44 7.76 -13.58
N TRP A 444 -4.02 8.19 -12.40
CA TRP A 444 -3.19 7.44 -11.48
C TRP A 444 -3.92 7.18 -10.17
N VAL A 445 -3.99 5.92 -9.78
CA VAL A 445 -4.55 5.52 -8.48
C VAL A 445 -3.45 5.56 -7.43
N PHE A 446 -3.53 6.54 -6.55
CA PHE A 446 -2.73 6.63 -5.34
C PHE A 446 -3.68 6.65 -4.14
N GLY A 447 -3.44 5.79 -3.15
CA GLY A 447 -4.33 5.64 -2.00
C GLY A 447 -4.12 6.68 -0.90
N TYR A 448 -4.56 6.36 0.31
CA TYR A 448 -4.39 7.21 1.48
C TYR A 448 -3.18 6.79 2.32
N PHE A 449 -2.52 7.75 2.96
CA PHE A 449 -1.45 7.49 3.92
C PHE A 449 -1.98 7.00 5.28
N ARG A 450 -3.16 7.48 5.70
CA ARG A 450 -3.76 7.27 7.02
C ARG A 450 -5.08 6.52 6.99
N ALA A 451 -5.45 5.99 5.84
CA ALA A 451 -6.66 5.20 5.65
C ALA A 451 -6.38 4.06 4.67
N SER A 452 -7.32 3.13 4.55
CA SER A 452 -7.17 1.98 3.67
C SER A 452 -7.10 2.40 2.20
N TRP A 453 -6.22 1.75 1.47
CA TRP A 453 -5.89 2.07 0.07
C TRP A 453 -7.11 2.03 -0.86
N THR A 454 -7.92 0.99 -0.74
CA THR A 454 -9.08 0.73 -1.61
C THR A 454 -10.20 1.74 -1.46
N LEU A 455 -10.28 2.44 -0.33
CA LEU A 455 -11.23 3.53 -0.16
C LEU A 455 -11.07 4.59 -1.26
N ARG A 456 -9.82 4.87 -1.66
CA ARG A 456 -9.57 5.81 -2.74
C ARG A 456 -9.71 5.19 -4.13
N VAL A 457 -9.41 3.89 -4.26
CA VAL A 457 -9.68 3.14 -5.51
C VAL A 457 -11.16 3.28 -5.89
N ASP A 458 -12.07 3.07 -4.93
CA ASP A 458 -13.51 3.21 -5.16
C ASP A 458 -13.89 4.63 -5.60
N LEU A 459 -13.40 5.67 -4.90
CA LEU A 459 -13.73 7.07 -5.19
C LEU A 459 -13.18 7.54 -6.54
N VAL A 460 -11.92 7.19 -6.83
CA VAL A 460 -11.29 7.51 -8.13
C VAL A 460 -12.02 6.80 -9.25
N SER A 461 -12.41 5.53 -9.03
CA SER A 461 -13.14 4.77 -10.05
C SER A 461 -14.51 5.38 -10.35
N ASP A 462 -15.26 5.78 -9.33
CA ASP A 462 -16.55 6.48 -9.54
C ASP A 462 -16.37 7.80 -10.29
N PHE A 463 -15.36 8.59 -9.91
CA PHE A 463 -15.05 9.85 -10.56
C PHE A 463 -14.69 9.67 -12.04
N VAL A 464 -13.78 8.72 -12.33
CA VAL A 464 -13.33 8.47 -13.70
C VAL A 464 -14.44 7.90 -14.57
N ASN A 465 -15.26 6.98 -14.05
CA ASN A 465 -16.39 6.44 -14.81
C ASN A 465 -17.42 7.54 -15.14
N ARG A 466 -17.69 8.47 -14.22
CA ARG A 466 -18.52 9.64 -14.48
C ARG A 466 -17.90 10.57 -15.55
N MET A 467 -16.58 10.78 -15.46
CA MET A 467 -15.84 11.59 -16.45
C MET A 467 -15.86 10.94 -17.84
N LEU A 468 -15.67 9.63 -17.94
CA LEU A 468 -15.76 8.90 -19.21
C LEU A 468 -17.17 8.99 -19.82
N SER A 469 -18.23 8.90 -19.01
CA SER A 469 -19.60 9.09 -19.47
C SER A 469 -19.85 10.51 -19.95
N HIS A 470 -19.30 11.52 -19.26
CA HIS A 470 -19.38 12.92 -19.67
C HIS A 470 -18.65 13.18 -21.01
N MET A 471 -17.50 12.55 -21.23
CA MET A 471 -16.81 12.59 -22.54
C MET A 471 -17.71 12.05 -23.66
N ASP A 472 -18.43 10.94 -23.43
CA ASP A 472 -19.36 10.37 -24.40
C ASP A 472 -20.53 11.34 -24.70
N GLU A 473 -21.07 11.99 -23.68
CA GLU A 473 -22.16 12.97 -23.81
C GLU A 473 -21.73 14.18 -24.65
N LEU A 474 -20.47 14.62 -24.49
CA LEU A 474 -19.89 15.74 -25.25
C LEU A 474 -19.39 15.32 -26.63
N GLY A 475 -19.21 14.01 -26.89
CA GLY A 475 -18.51 13.50 -28.09
C GLY A 475 -17.01 13.81 -28.05
N ALA A 476 -16.45 14.04 -26.86
CA ALA A 476 -15.04 14.36 -26.67
C ALA A 476 -14.18 13.08 -26.67
N GLN A 477 -13.04 13.14 -27.34
CA GLN A 477 -12.07 12.04 -27.38
C GLN A 477 -10.91 12.24 -26.41
N ARG A 478 -10.74 13.47 -25.92
CA ARG A 478 -9.64 13.86 -25.05
C ARG A 478 -10.15 14.65 -23.86
N VAL A 479 -9.62 14.36 -22.67
CA VAL A 479 -9.76 15.18 -21.47
C VAL A 479 -8.37 15.46 -20.91
N THR A 480 -8.05 16.73 -20.70
CA THR A 480 -6.75 17.17 -20.20
C THR A 480 -6.93 18.12 -19.03
N PRO A 481 -6.38 17.83 -17.83
CA PRO A 481 -6.32 18.83 -16.77
C PRO A 481 -5.44 20.00 -17.21
N GLN A 482 -5.94 21.22 -17.12
CA GLN A 482 -5.19 22.44 -17.48
C GLN A 482 -5.27 23.48 -16.38
N LEU A 483 -4.12 24.08 -16.06
CA LEU A 483 -4.06 25.22 -15.15
C LEU A 483 -4.79 26.39 -15.80
N ARG A 484 -5.79 26.93 -15.11
CA ARG A 484 -6.53 28.11 -15.56
C ARG A 484 -5.64 29.35 -15.44
N PRO A 485 -5.94 30.46 -16.14
CA PRO A 485 -5.15 31.70 -16.04
C PRO A 485 -4.88 32.16 -14.60
N GLN A 486 -5.86 32.00 -13.69
CA GLN A 486 -5.72 32.33 -12.28
C GLN A 486 -4.88 31.34 -11.47
N ASP A 487 -4.49 30.20 -12.03
CA ASP A 487 -3.67 29.19 -11.39
C ASP A 487 -2.18 29.33 -11.78
N LEU A 488 -1.88 30.00 -12.89
CA LEU A 488 -0.53 30.13 -13.45
C LEU A 488 0.44 30.92 -12.56
N ASP A 489 -0.07 31.90 -11.81
CA ASP A 489 0.74 32.73 -10.91
C ASP A 489 0.88 32.14 -9.50
N GLU A 490 0.26 30.97 -9.25
CA GLU A 490 0.33 30.30 -7.95
C GLU A 490 1.70 29.65 -7.72
N LYS A 491 2.12 29.62 -6.47
CA LYS A 491 3.34 28.92 -6.07
C LYS A 491 3.16 27.41 -6.17
N TRP A 492 4.03 26.75 -6.91
CA TRP A 492 4.13 25.30 -6.92
C TRP A 492 4.73 24.80 -5.62
N LEU A 493 4.04 23.90 -4.96
CA LEU A 493 4.39 23.29 -3.68
C LEU A 493 4.76 21.83 -3.89
N GLU A 494 5.56 21.27 -2.97
CA GLU A 494 5.85 19.83 -2.96
C GLU A 494 4.55 19.03 -2.83
N TRP A 495 4.50 17.86 -3.44
CA TRP A 495 3.31 17.03 -3.51
C TRP A 495 2.69 16.72 -2.13
N VAL A 496 3.53 16.47 -1.13
CA VAL A 496 3.13 16.30 0.27
C VAL A 496 3.81 17.37 1.13
N ASP A 497 3.08 17.93 2.07
CA ASP A 497 3.64 18.78 3.09
C ASP A 497 4.43 17.92 4.11
N VAL A 498 5.73 18.18 4.22
CA VAL A 498 6.65 17.47 5.11
C VAL A 498 6.26 17.60 6.60
N GLU A 499 5.60 18.68 6.96
CA GLU A 499 5.07 18.88 8.32
C GLU A 499 3.83 18.02 8.57
N TYR A 500 3.19 17.55 7.51
CA TYR A 500 1.98 16.75 7.59
C TYR A 500 2.26 15.24 7.56
N PHE A 501 3.16 14.78 6.65
CA PHE A 501 3.52 13.36 6.53
C PHE A 501 4.92 13.22 5.93
N ASN A 502 5.85 12.57 6.65
CA ASN A 502 7.27 12.59 6.30
C ASN A 502 8.03 11.26 6.45
N PRO A 503 7.49 10.13 6.01
CA PRO A 503 8.26 8.88 6.03
C PRO A 503 9.46 8.96 5.07
N ASN A 504 10.57 8.33 5.46
CA ASN A 504 11.85 8.44 4.75
C ASN A 504 11.76 8.06 3.27
N TYR A 505 10.99 7.03 2.91
CA TYR A 505 10.83 6.59 1.52
C TYR A 505 10.24 7.69 0.63
N LEU A 506 9.25 8.42 1.15
CA LEU A 506 8.62 9.53 0.44
C LEU A 506 9.56 10.73 0.34
N MET A 507 10.25 11.07 1.44
CA MET A 507 11.18 12.21 1.44
C MET A 507 12.32 12.02 0.44
N ARG A 508 12.87 10.81 0.31
CA ARG A 508 13.93 10.52 -0.67
C ARG A 508 13.47 10.70 -2.12
N SER A 509 12.19 10.48 -2.40
CA SER A 509 11.63 10.45 -3.75
C SER A 509 10.72 11.64 -4.08
N MET A 510 10.64 12.64 -3.21
CA MET A 510 9.77 13.80 -3.40
C MET A 510 10.08 14.57 -4.69
N HIS A 511 11.33 14.54 -5.14
CA HIS A 511 11.78 15.18 -6.38
C HIS A 511 11.22 14.52 -7.65
N LEU A 512 10.72 13.28 -7.55
CA LEU A 512 10.07 12.55 -8.66
C LEU A 512 8.54 12.79 -8.71
N MET A 513 7.99 13.39 -7.67
CA MET A 513 6.54 13.54 -7.53
C MET A 513 6.06 14.79 -8.25
N PRO A 514 4.81 14.80 -8.74
CA PRO A 514 4.20 16.01 -9.28
C PRO A 514 4.13 17.10 -8.21
N LYS A 515 3.89 18.33 -8.61
CA LYS A 515 3.66 19.45 -7.70
C LYS A 515 2.18 19.58 -7.36
N ARG A 516 1.86 20.41 -6.37
CA ARG A 516 0.50 20.83 -6.01
C ARG A 516 0.42 22.35 -5.90
N LEU A 517 -0.79 22.89 -5.96
CA LEU A 517 -1.09 24.25 -5.53
C LEU A 517 -1.86 24.23 -4.21
N ASP A 518 -2.01 25.38 -3.58
CA ASP A 518 -2.85 25.52 -2.39
C ASP A 518 -4.32 25.82 -2.79
N LYS A 519 -4.85 24.95 -3.66
CA LYS A 519 -6.24 24.98 -4.14
C LYS A 519 -6.84 23.58 -4.12
N PRO A 520 -8.14 23.43 -3.81
CA PRO A 520 -8.78 22.11 -3.68
C PRO A 520 -8.62 21.22 -4.91
N GLU A 521 -8.76 21.77 -6.10
CA GLU A 521 -8.67 21.05 -7.37
C GLU A 521 -7.23 20.64 -7.73
N TRP A 522 -6.21 21.36 -7.25
CA TRP A 522 -4.81 21.15 -7.60
C TRP A 522 -3.98 20.53 -6.47
N ARG A 523 -4.62 19.72 -5.65
CA ARG A 523 -3.97 18.94 -4.58
C ARG A 523 -4.70 17.64 -4.35
N HIS A 524 -4.05 16.70 -3.65
CA HIS A 524 -4.73 15.59 -3.00
C HIS A 524 -4.94 15.96 -1.51
N THR A 525 -6.11 15.67 -0.97
CA THR A 525 -6.42 16.05 0.42
C THR A 525 -5.87 15.06 1.42
N GLN A 526 -5.68 13.81 1.02
CA GLN A 526 -5.39 12.68 1.91
C GLN A 526 -6.43 12.53 3.05
N ASP A 527 -7.62 13.06 2.82
CA ASP A 527 -8.79 12.99 3.70
C ASP A 527 -9.92 12.25 2.99
N TYR A 528 -10.10 10.98 3.35
CA TYR A 528 -11.13 10.12 2.77
C TYR A 528 -12.54 10.72 2.95
N TRP A 529 -12.83 11.29 4.11
CA TRP A 529 -14.18 11.79 4.41
C TRP A 529 -14.52 13.02 3.59
N ALA A 530 -13.56 13.93 3.42
CA ALA A 530 -13.70 15.07 2.53
C ALA A 530 -13.85 14.62 1.06
N GLU A 531 -12.96 13.76 0.56
CA GLU A 531 -13.02 13.28 -0.83
C GLU A 531 -14.30 12.49 -1.11
N ARG A 532 -14.79 11.68 -0.16
CA ARG A 532 -16.06 10.94 -0.29
C ARG A 532 -17.25 11.87 -0.51
N ASP A 533 -17.27 13.00 0.19
CA ASP A 533 -18.38 13.95 0.13
C ASP A 533 -18.24 14.95 -1.03
N GLU A 534 -17.01 15.27 -1.46
CA GLU A 534 -16.70 16.26 -2.49
C GLU A 534 -16.64 15.68 -3.91
N LEU A 535 -15.93 14.55 -4.12
CA LEU A 535 -15.69 14.02 -5.47
C LEU A 535 -16.96 13.74 -6.28
N PRO A 536 -18.07 13.23 -5.69
CA PRO A 536 -19.32 13.05 -6.42
C PRO A 536 -19.97 14.37 -6.90
N LEU A 537 -19.63 15.48 -6.24
CA LEU A 537 -20.23 16.81 -6.50
C LEU A 537 -19.34 17.69 -7.38
N VAL A 538 -18.15 17.23 -7.78
CA VAL A 538 -17.27 18.01 -8.65
C VAL A 538 -17.97 18.29 -9.97
N ASP A 539 -18.04 19.57 -10.32
CA ASP A 539 -18.48 20.02 -11.63
C ASP A 539 -17.34 19.74 -12.65
N LEU A 540 -17.58 18.88 -13.62
CA LEU A 540 -16.58 18.53 -14.64
C LEU A 540 -16.33 19.68 -15.61
N ASP A 541 -17.26 20.64 -15.71
CA ASP A 541 -17.19 21.81 -16.57
C ASP A 541 -16.62 23.06 -15.87
N GLU A 542 -16.05 22.93 -14.65
CA GLU A 542 -15.47 24.06 -13.88
C GLU A 542 -14.24 24.70 -14.52
N GLY A 543 -13.78 24.17 -15.66
CA GLY A 543 -12.68 24.71 -16.47
C GLY A 543 -11.28 24.24 -16.07
N CYS A 544 -11.16 23.29 -15.13
CA CYS A 544 -9.89 22.59 -14.85
C CYS A 544 -9.68 21.41 -15.80
N LEU A 545 -10.76 20.77 -16.24
CA LEU A 545 -10.74 19.72 -17.26
C LEU A 545 -11.15 20.34 -18.61
N VAL A 546 -10.33 20.15 -19.62
CA VAL A 546 -10.61 20.57 -21.00
C VAL A 546 -10.97 19.32 -21.79
N PHE A 547 -12.20 19.30 -22.30
CA PHE A 547 -12.74 18.23 -23.13
C PHE A 547 -12.68 18.64 -24.61
N GLU A 548 -12.09 17.77 -25.46
CA GLU A 548 -11.90 18.03 -26.91
C GLU A 548 -12.23 16.80 -27.75
#